data_6641f23c9b2c69db4a712f46bfb6bfa9
#
_entry.id   6641f23c9b2c69db4a712f46bfb6bfa9
#
_cell.length_a   1.000
_cell.length_b   1.000
_cell.length_c   1.000
_cell.angle_alpha   90.00
_cell.angle_beta   90.00
_cell.angle_gamma   90.00
#
_symmetry.space_group_name_H-M   'P 1'
#
loop_
_entity.id
_entity.type
_entity.pdbx_description
1 polymer ?
#
loop_
_entity_poly.entity_id
_entity_poly.type
_entity_poly.pdbx_seq_one_letter_code
_entity_poly.pdbx_strand_id
1 'polypeptide(L)'
;MQANLGAALLTLALWAICSPVLSTEGKRKLQIGVKKRVDNCPVKSRKGDVLHMHYTGKLEDGTEFDSSLTRDQPFIFSLGTGQVIKGWDQGLLGMCEGEKRKLVIPSELGYGDRGAPPKIPGGATLIFEVELLKIERRQEL
;
A
#
# COMPACT_ATOMS: atom_id res chain seq x y z
N MET A 1 27.94 -33.20 48.59
CA MET A 1 27.73 -33.04 48.23
C MET A 1 27.24 -32.73 47.25
N GLN A 2 26.96 -32.50 46.77
CA GLN A 2 26.64 -32.31 46.06
C GLN A 2 26.02 -31.93 45.16
N ALA A 3 25.73 -31.70 44.82
CA ALA A 3 25.23 -31.37 44.14
C ALA A 3 24.86 -31.02 43.26
N ASN A 4 24.65 -30.80 42.79
CA ASN A 4 24.35 -30.47 42.07
C ASN A 4 23.82 -30.20 41.22
N LEU A 5 23.51 -29.94 40.92
CA LEU A 5 23.08 -29.67 40.37
C LEU A 5 22.74 -29.18 39.40
N GLY A 6 22.69 -28.60 39.02
CA GLY A 6 22.51 -28.05 38.28
C GLY A 6 21.96 -28.24 37.23
N ALA A 7 21.91 -28.30 36.94
CA ALA A 7 21.58 -28.52 36.01
C ALA A 7 20.59 -28.00 35.40
N ALA A 8 20.25 -27.89 35.37
CA ALA A 8 19.36 -27.42 34.93
C ALA A 8 19.29 -26.60 34.05
N LEU A 9 19.19 -26.24 33.98
CA LEU A 9 19.15 -25.44 33.33
C LEU A 9 19.01 -25.43 32.17
N LEU A 10 19.11 -25.39 31.87
CA LEU A 10 19.18 -25.30 30.83
C LEU A 10 18.27 -25.32 30.05
N THR A 11 17.96 -25.45 30.04
CA THR A 11 17.16 -25.69 29.33
C THR A 11 16.44 -24.79 28.80
N LEU A 12 16.27 -24.25 29.16
CA LEU A 12 15.62 -23.43 28.79
C LEU A 12 15.68 -22.88 27.75
N ALA A 13 16.10 -22.60 27.68
CA ALA A 13 16.37 -21.88 26.78
C ALA A 13 15.94 -22.22 25.65
N LEU A 14 15.86 -22.78 25.46
CA LEU A 14 15.65 -23.09 24.36
C LEU A 14 14.51 -22.69 23.86
N TRP A 15 13.99 -22.80 24.05
CA TRP A 15 12.93 -22.68 23.51
C TRP A 15 12.62 -21.58 23.03
N ALA A 16 12.89 -21.02 23.48
CA ALA A 16 12.55 -19.92 23.14
C ALA A 16 12.64 -19.75 21.79
N ILE A 17 12.99 -20.06 21.48
CA ILE A 17 13.25 -19.77 20.33
C ILE A 17 12.43 -20.00 19.37
N CYS A 18 11.98 -20.26 19.26
CA CYS A 18 11.40 -20.49 18.32
C CYS A 18 10.56 -19.88 17.81
N SER A 19 10.33 -19.49 17.82
CA SER A 19 9.64 -19.07 17.38
C SER A 19 9.25 -18.56 16.54
N PRO A 20 8.98 -18.24 16.24
CA PRO A 20 8.48 -17.77 15.58
C PRO A 20 8.36 -17.40 14.57
N VAL A 21 8.16 -17.08 14.30
CA VAL A 21 8.20 -16.67 13.53
C VAL A 21 7.93 -16.72 12.36
N LEU A 22 8.02 -16.82 11.95
CA LEU A 22 7.88 -17.07 10.85
C LEU A 22 6.76 -16.91 10.24
N SER A 23 6.16 -17.10 10.57
CA SER A 23 4.97 -17.07 10.07
C SER A 23 4.66 -15.97 9.31
N THR A 24 5.24 -15.06 9.43
CA THR A 24 4.84 -14.00 8.78
C THR A 24 5.17 -13.92 7.43
N GLU A 25 5.72 -14.88 6.95
CA GLU A 25 6.04 -14.78 5.67
C GLU A 25 5.03 -14.68 4.81
N GLY A 26 4.96 -14.26 3.82
CA GLY A 26 4.05 -14.31 2.86
C GLY A 26 3.11 -13.23 2.73
N LYS A 27 2.44 -12.84 3.70
CA LYS A 27 1.45 -11.86 3.48
C LYS A 27 1.91 -10.51 3.84
N ARG A 28 2.02 -9.65 2.89
CA ARG A 28 2.32 -8.26 3.15
C ARG A 28 1.04 -7.51 3.25
N LYS A 29 1.07 -6.39 3.90
CA LYS A 29 -0.08 -5.52 4.02
C LYS A 29 0.15 -4.26 3.23
N LEU A 30 -0.94 -3.62 2.86
CA LEU A 30 -0.89 -2.30 2.25
C LEU A 30 -0.26 -1.33 3.24
N GLN A 31 0.73 -0.59 2.77
CA GLN A 31 1.36 0.44 3.59
C GLN A 31 1.09 1.79 2.98
N ILE A 32 0.70 2.73 3.80
CA ILE A 32 0.35 4.08 3.37
C ILE A 32 1.22 5.06 4.13
N GLY A 33 2.02 5.83 3.40
CA GLY A 33 2.80 6.89 4.00
C GLY A 33 2.34 8.22 3.47
N VAL A 34 2.19 9.20 4.34
CA VAL A 34 1.79 10.54 3.92
C VAL A 34 3.07 11.32 3.66
N LYS A 35 3.27 11.73 2.40
CA LYS A 35 4.47 12.45 1.99
C LYS A 35 4.26 13.96 2.13
N LYS A 36 3.07 14.43 1.91
CA LYS A 36 2.75 15.83 2.08
C LYS A 36 1.36 15.90 2.67
N ARG A 37 1.26 16.49 3.85
CA ARG A 37 0.01 16.61 4.57
C ARG A 37 -0.60 17.97 4.29
N VAL A 38 -1.90 18.02 4.20
CA VAL A 38 -2.63 19.27 4.04
C VAL A 38 -3.49 19.47 5.28
N ASP A 39 -3.27 20.58 5.97
CA ASP A 39 -4.03 20.87 7.17
C ASP A 39 -5.34 21.56 6.83
N ASN A 40 -6.29 21.43 7.74
CA ASN A 40 -7.56 22.13 7.64
C ASN A 40 -8.32 21.86 6.36
N CYS A 41 -8.28 20.64 5.89
CA CYS A 41 -9.01 20.33 4.67
C CYS A 41 -10.43 19.92 5.04
N PRO A 42 -11.42 20.59 4.49
CA PRO A 42 -12.80 20.34 4.85
C PRO A 42 -13.36 19.07 4.23
N VAL A 43 -12.79 18.61 3.13
CA VAL A 43 -13.31 17.48 2.41
C VAL A 43 -12.19 16.45 2.24
N LYS A 44 -12.45 15.21 2.66
CA LYS A 44 -11.52 14.13 2.49
C LYS A 44 -12.14 13.07 1.57
N SER A 45 -11.30 12.43 0.78
CA SER A 45 -11.78 11.45 -0.18
C SER A 45 -12.51 10.30 0.51
N ARG A 46 -13.57 9.84 -0.12
CA ARG A 46 -14.35 8.71 0.39
C ARG A 46 -14.93 7.96 -0.79
N LYS A 47 -15.46 6.78 -0.49
CA LYS A 47 -16.05 5.93 -1.52
C LYS A 47 -17.10 6.69 -2.32
N GLY A 48 -17.05 6.56 -3.62
CA GLY A 48 -17.99 7.22 -4.52
C GLY A 48 -17.49 8.53 -5.10
N ASP A 49 -16.45 9.10 -4.51
CA ASP A 49 -15.91 10.35 -5.04
C ASP A 49 -15.18 10.10 -6.34
N VAL A 50 -15.20 11.09 -7.21
CA VAL A 50 -14.38 11.09 -8.42
C VAL A 50 -13.10 11.83 -8.11
N LEU A 51 -11.98 11.16 -8.27
CA LEU A 51 -10.67 11.72 -7.92
C LEU A 51 -9.87 12.01 -9.16
N HIS A 52 -9.20 13.15 -9.17
CA HIS A 52 -8.23 13.53 -10.20
C HIS A 52 -6.86 13.42 -9.55
N MET A 53 -6.02 12.54 -10.09
CA MET A 53 -4.77 12.19 -9.45
C MET A 53 -3.62 12.26 -10.42
N HIS A 54 -2.45 12.62 -9.91
CA HIS A 54 -1.21 12.29 -10.60
C HIS A 54 -0.55 11.15 -9.84
N TYR A 55 0.10 10.27 -10.55
CA TYR A 55 0.78 9.16 -9.92
C TYR A 55 1.99 8.70 -10.71
N THR A 56 2.90 8.04 -10.03
CA THR A 56 4.01 7.33 -10.64
C THR A 56 4.07 5.97 -9.96
N GLY A 57 4.07 4.91 -10.75
CA GLY A 57 4.12 3.55 -10.25
C GLY A 57 5.45 2.90 -10.58
N LYS A 58 6.02 2.22 -9.58
CA LYS A 58 7.30 1.56 -9.72
C LYS A 58 7.25 0.17 -9.12
N LEU A 59 8.11 -0.69 -9.63
CA LEU A 59 8.35 -1.98 -9.00
C LEU A 59 9.32 -1.79 -7.84
N GLU A 60 9.51 -2.83 -7.05
CA GLU A 60 10.40 -2.72 -5.89
C GLU A 60 11.83 -2.41 -6.29
N ASP A 61 12.26 -2.81 -7.48
CA ASP A 61 13.62 -2.53 -7.92
C ASP A 61 13.78 -1.11 -8.45
N GLY A 62 12.71 -0.31 -8.40
CA GLY A 62 12.78 1.07 -8.86
C GLY A 62 12.38 1.28 -10.31
N THR A 63 12.08 0.22 -11.03
CA THR A 63 11.67 0.34 -12.44
C THR A 63 10.30 0.99 -12.50
N GLU A 64 10.19 2.10 -13.22
CA GLU A 64 8.91 2.76 -13.37
C GLU A 64 8.10 2.05 -14.43
N PHE A 65 6.87 1.71 -14.13
CA PHE A 65 6.02 1.04 -15.11
C PHE A 65 4.91 1.93 -15.66
N ASP A 66 4.60 3.02 -14.98
CA ASP A 66 3.55 3.90 -15.46
C ASP A 66 3.62 5.22 -14.71
N SER A 67 3.21 6.30 -15.38
CA SER A 67 3.15 7.61 -14.73
C SER A 67 2.22 8.51 -15.50
N SER A 68 1.29 9.14 -14.79
CA SER A 68 0.41 10.13 -15.39
C SER A 68 1.19 11.41 -15.72
N LEU A 69 2.31 11.63 -15.02
CA LEU A 69 3.09 12.83 -15.25
C LEU A 69 3.73 12.84 -16.63
N THR A 70 4.14 11.69 -17.11
CA THR A 70 4.74 11.64 -18.44
C THR A 70 3.73 11.88 -19.53
N ARG A 71 2.45 11.62 -19.25
CA ARG A 71 1.39 11.90 -20.21
C ARG A 71 0.84 13.30 -20.03
N ASP A 72 1.28 13.99 -18.98
CA ASP A 72 0.82 15.34 -18.68
C ASP A 72 -0.69 15.40 -18.62
N GLN A 73 -1.30 14.40 -18.02
CA GLN A 73 -2.74 14.31 -17.94
C GLN A 73 -3.13 13.57 -16.69
N PRO A 74 -3.91 14.19 -15.81
CA PRO A 74 -4.36 13.52 -14.59
C PRO A 74 -5.20 12.30 -14.90
N PHE A 75 -5.14 11.34 -14.03
CA PHE A 75 -5.95 10.13 -14.11
C PHE A 75 -7.20 10.35 -13.26
N ILE A 76 -8.36 10.06 -13.85
CA ILE A 76 -9.64 10.35 -13.20
C ILE A 76 -10.41 9.05 -13.04
N PHE A 77 -10.89 8.79 -11.84
CA PHE A 77 -11.61 7.55 -11.57
C PHE A 77 -12.53 7.72 -10.35
N SER A 78 -13.46 6.78 -10.18
CA SER A 78 -14.35 6.78 -9.01
C SER A 78 -13.77 5.87 -7.94
N LEU A 79 -13.58 6.42 -6.75
CA LEU A 79 -12.94 5.71 -5.64
C LEU A 79 -13.88 4.67 -5.04
N GLY A 80 -13.35 3.49 -4.77
CA GLY A 80 -14.11 2.46 -4.06
C GLY A 80 -15.10 1.69 -4.91
N THR A 81 -15.01 1.82 -6.23
CA THR A 81 -15.98 1.17 -7.11
C THR A 81 -15.37 0.05 -7.95
N GLY A 82 -14.13 -0.30 -7.69
CA GLY A 82 -13.49 -1.38 -8.44
C GLY A 82 -12.94 -0.97 -9.79
N GLN A 83 -12.87 0.31 -10.07
CA GLN A 83 -12.30 0.78 -11.33
C GLN A 83 -10.79 0.70 -11.34
N VAL A 84 -10.17 0.63 -10.18
CA VAL A 84 -8.72 0.58 -10.03
C VAL A 84 -8.37 -0.59 -9.12
N ILE A 85 -7.09 -0.87 -8.99
CA ILE A 85 -6.65 -1.97 -8.13
C ILE A 85 -7.08 -1.73 -6.68
N LYS A 86 -7.24 -2.81 -5.94
CA LYS A 86 -7.76 -2.72 -4.57
C LYS A 86 -6.89 -1.86 -3.68
N GLY A 87 -5.58 -1.90 -3.90
CA GLY A 87 -4.67 -1.08 -3.11
C GLY A 87 -4.95 0.40 -3.23
N TRP A 88 -5.44 0.84 -4.39
CA TRP A 88 -5.84 2.23 -4.56
C TRP A 88 -7.17 2.49 -3.89
N ASP A 89 -8.17 1.61 -4.13
CA ASP A 89 -9.47 1.82 -3.52
C ASP A 89 -9.39 1.90 -2.00
N GLN A 90 -8.42 1.20 -1.40
CA GLN A 90 -8.22 1.25 0.03
C GLN A 90 -7.24 2.34 0.46
N GLY A 91 -6.21 2.55 -0.32
CA GLY A 91 -5.09 3.41 0.08
C GLY A 91 -5.32 4.88 -0.15
N LEU A 92 -6.35 5.24 -0.91
CA LEU A 92 -6.61 6.65 -1.22
C LEU A 92 -7.78 7.21 -0.45
N LEU A 93 -8.31 6.47 0.51
CA LEU A 93 -9.38 6.97 1.37
C LEU A 93 -8.82 8.01 2.34
N GLY A 94 -9.60 9.04 2.62
CA GLY A 94 -9.23 10.01 3.62
C GLY A 94 -8.18 11.02 3.20
N MET A 95 -7.98 11.21 1.89
CA MET A 95 -7.02 12.19 1.40
C MET A 95 -7.62 13.56 1.24
N CYS A 96 -6.81 14.56 1.46
CA CYS A 96 -7.17 15.94 1.17
C CYS A 96 -6.69 16.33 -0.23
N GLU A 97 -7.36 17.27 -0.85
CA GLU A 97 -6.82 17.84 -2.10
C GLU A 97 -5.46 18.45 -1.80
N GLY A 98 -4.49 18.15 -2.64
CA GLY A 98 -3.11 18.59 -2.47
C GLY A 98 -2.25 17.64 -1.67
N GLU A 99 -2.83 16.63 -1.07
CA GLU A 99 -2.06 15.67 -0.26
C GLU A 99 -1.30 14.71 -1.16
N LYS A 100 -0.13 14.28 -0.70
CA LYS A 100 0.66 13.29 -1.41
C LYS A 100 0.88 12.10 -0.51
N ARG A 101 0.76 10.92 -1.07
CA ARG A 101 0.98 9.66 -0.35
C ARG A 101 1.88 8.74 -1.13
N LYS A 102 2.54 7.85 -0.39
CA LYS A 102 3.27 6.74 -0.98
C LYS A 102 2.53 5.49 -0.56
N LEU A 103 2.19 4.64 -1.52
CA LEU A 103 1.50 3.39 -1.26
C LEU A 103 2.42 2.24 -1.61
N VAL A 104 2.59 1.29 -0.69
CA VAL A 104 3.28 0.05 -0.99
C VAL A 104 2.20 -1.02 -1.01
N ILE A 105 1.94 -1.56 -2.17
CA ILE A 105 0.78 -2.40 -2.43
C ILE A 105 1.23 -3.83 -2.69
N PRO A 106 0.87 -4.77 -1.83
CA PRO A 106 1.21 -6.17 -2.09
C PRO A 106 0.44 -6.68 -3.30
N SER A 107 0.95 -7.73 -3.92
CA SER A 107 0.35 -8.20 -5.17
C SER A 107 -1.12 -8.58 -5.00
N GLU A 108 -1.53 -9.05 -3.85
CA GLU A 108 -2.94 -9.41 -3.63
C GLU A 108 -3.88 -8.21 -3.80
N LEU A 109 -3.38 -7.02 -3.56
CA LEU A 109 -4.17 -5.81 -3.72
C LEU A 109 -3.79 -5.07 -5.01
N GLY A 110 -2.92 -5.65 -5.80
CA GLY A 110 -2.50 -5.10 -7.08
C GLY A 110 -2.92 -6.02 -8.22
N TYR A 111 -1.95 -6.57 -8.93
CA TYR A 111 -2.23 -7.38 -10.11
C TYR A 111 -2.07 -8.89 -9.87
N GLY A 112 -1.88 -9.29 -8.61
CA GLY A 112 -1.91 -10.71 -8.24
C GLY A 112 -0.80 -11.53 -8.87
N ASP A 113 -1.03 -12.84 -8.92
CA ASP A 113 -0.06 -13.76 -9.45
C ASP A 113 0.09 -13.64 -10.95
N ARG A 114 -0.90 -13.08 -11.63
CA ARG A 114 -0.85 -12.95 -13.06
C ARG A 114 -0.04 -11.75 -13.50
N GLY A 115 -0.01 -10.71 -12.69
CA GLY A 115 0.67 -9.47 -13.04
C GLY A 115 -0.06 -8.73 -14.16
N ALA A 116 0.66 -7.85 -14.82
CA ALA A 116 0.15 -7.10 -15.97
C ALA A 116 1.31 -6.99 -16.98
N PRO A 117 1.57 -8.09 -17.70
CA PRO A 117 2.71 -8.09 -18.62
C PRO A 117 2.53 -7.05 -19.71
N PRO A 118 3.63 -6.57 -20.29
CA PRO A 118 4.98 -7.03 -20.00
C PRO A 118 5.66 -6.30 -18.86
N LYS A 119 5.05 -5.23 -18.36
CA LYS A 119 5.75 -4.39 -17.40
C LYS A 119 5.68 -4.85 -15.96
N ILE A 120 4.59 -5.49 -15.57
CA ILE A 120 4.42 -5.89 -14.19
C ILE A 120 4.39 -7.40 -14.11
N PRO A 121 5.41 -8.01 -13.49
CA PRO A 121 5.43 -9.47 -13.37
C PRO A 121 4.42 -9.94 -12.34
N GLY A 122 4.12 -11.23 -12.37
CA GLY A 122 3.23 -11.82 -11.38
C GLY A 122 3.83 -11.74 -10.01
N GLY A 123 3.00 -11.54 -9.00
CA GLY A 123 3.46 -11.49 -7.63
C GLY A 123 4.16 -10.20 -7.24
N ALA A 124 4.13 -9.19 -8.10
CA ALA A 124 4.90 -7.96 -7.86
C ALA A 124 4.26 -7.08 -6.80
N THR A 125 5.08 -6.57 -5.91
CA THR A 125 4.69 -5.49 -5.01
C THR A 125 4.86 -4.19 -5.76
N LEU A 126 3.87 -3.32 -5.68
CA LEU A 126 3.86 -2.06 -6.43
C LEU A 126 4.07 -0.90 -5.47
N ILE A 127 4.83 0.09 -5.92
CA ILE A 127 5.06 1.29 -5.13
C ILE A 127 4.56 2.47 -5.93
N PHE A 128 3.56 3.16 -5.39
CA PHE A 128 3.00 4.33 -6.04
C PHE A 128 3.26 5.57 -5.24
N GLU A 129 3.61 6.64 -5.93
CA GLU A 129 3.57 7.97 -5.33
C GLU A 129 2.42 8.69 -5.99
N VAL A 130 1.52 9.20 -5.19
CA VAL A 130 0.27 9.76 -5.69
C VAL A 130 0.06 11.15 -5.12
N GLU A 131 -0.60 11.98 -5.91
CA GLU A 131 -0.99 13.31 -5.47
C GLU A 131 -2.46 13.50 -5.85
N LEU A 132 -3.28 13.87 -4.89
CA LEU A 132 -4.68 14.13 -5.15
C LEU A 132 -4.84 15.58 -5.55
N LEU A 133 -5.34 15.81 -6.77
CA LEU A 133 -5.49 17.16 -7.29
C LEU A 133 -6.88 17.72 -7.02
N LYS A 134 -7.90 16.88 -7.16
CA LYS A 134 -9.27 17.36 -7.04
C LYS A 134 -10.21 16.24 -6.66
N ILE A 135 -11.18 16.57 -5.82
CA ILE A 135 -12.26 15.65 -5.45
C ILE A 135 -13.55 16.21 -6.03
N GLU A 136 -14.25 15.39 -6.83
CA GLU A 136 -15.57 15.74 -7.29
C GLU A 136 -16.55 14.82 -6.60
N ARG A 137 -17.52 15.39 -5.92
CA ARG A 137 -18.46 14.61 -5.13
C ARG A 137 -19.84 14.79 -5.69
N ARG A 138 -20.48 13.66 -5.99
CA ARG A 138 -21.82 13.73 -6.51
C ARG A 138 -22.73 14.17 -5.41
N GLN A 139 -23.61 15.10 -5.72
CA GLN A 139 -24.54 15.52 -4.73
C GLN A 139 -25.71 14.58 -4.75
N GLU A 140 -26.23 14.32 -3.58
CA GLU A 140 -27.40 13.50 -3.51
C GLU A 140 -28.60 14.35 -3.63
N LEU A 141 -29.58 13.87 -4.34
CA LEU A 141 -30.81 14.64 -4.55
C LEU A 141 -31.93 14.13 -3.72
#